data_be6d21746df29f68b1da94a35e21cd52
#
_entry.id   be6d21746df29f68b1da94a35e21cd52
#
_cell.length_a   1.000
_cell.length_b   1.000
_cell.length_c   1.000
_cell.angle_alpha   90.00
_cell.angle_beta   90.00
_cell.angle_gamma   90.00
#
_symmetry.space_group_name_H-M   'P 1'
#
loop_
_entity.id
_entity.type
_entity.pdbx_description
1 polymer ?
#
loop_
_entity_poly.entity_id
_entity_poly.type
_entity_poly.pdbx_seq_one_letter_code
_entity_poly.pdbx_strand_id
1 'polypeptide(L)'
;MNKIALFILSTENYIDPYKDTSYLLMLEAQKRGLKILICDHRSIQYTYDKEAKKINIVESTKANVVEVLERKFVKDSVFANSRWADESRIKVKSKSEYFIIENFNLTDASVIFMRSDPPVDNNYLEACSCLESIKDEVLIVNNPTALINFNEKLCTLNFPKIIPRTFILDNPNKSEIAKLATEFNNGVVIKPLNLCGGEGIQRYDGIDFTDLLLDDNRYIIQEFIKEVSEGDKRIIILNGEPLGAILRIAKEGSFICNFHSGGTPRATTISEQDAYICRTIKDFLV
;
A
#
# COMPACT_ATOMS: atom_id res chain seq x y z
N MET A 1 -23.45 11.60 19.21
CA MET A 1 -21.99 11.76 19.03
C MET A 1 -21.69 11.83 17.55
N ASN A 2 -20.93 12.81 17.09
CA ASN A 2 -20.50 12.84 15.69
C ASN A 2 -19.55 11.67 15.44
N LYS A 3 -19.96 10.77 14.56
CA LYS A 3 -19.10 9.64 14.18
C LYS A 3 -17.89 10.17 13.39
N ILE A 4 -16.69 9.77 13.76
CA ILE A 4 -15.43 10.20 13.17
C ILE A 4 -14.74 9.03 12.47
N ALA A 5 -14.29 9.24 11.24
CA ALA A 5 -13.37 8.39 10.55
C ALA A 5 -12.01 9.10 10.48
N LEU A 6 -11.01 8.56 11.16
CA LEU A 6 -9.64 9.06 11.12
C LEU A 6 -8.85 8.30 10.06
N PHE A 7 -8.22 9.03 9.15
CA PHE A 7 -7.30 8.48 8.16
C PHE A 7 -5.87 8.86 8.52
N ILE A 8 -5.04 7.86 8.78
CA ILE A 8 -3.62 8.03 9.04
C ILE A 8 -2.90 7.85 7.70
N LEU A 9 -2.23 8.90 7.25
CA LEU A 9 -1.61 9.00 5.93
C LEU A 9 -0.20 9.57 6.07
N SER A 10 0.66 9.35 5.10
CA SER A 10 1.85 10.18 4.95
C SER A 10 1.44 11.51 4.31
N THR A 11 1.45 12.59 5.08
CA THR A 11 0.99 13.91 4.60
C THR A 11 1.94 14.57 3.61
N GLU A 12 3.15 14.03 3.45
CA GLU A 12 4.07 14.44 2.38
C GLU A 12 3.59 13.95 1.02
N ASN A 13 2.80 12.87 0.99
CA ASN A 13 2.23 12.31 -0.21
C ASN A 13 0.86 12.95 -0.47
N TYR A 14 0.79 13.69 -1.57
CA TYR A 14 -0.45 14.27 -2.03
C TYR A 14 -1.45 13.16 -2.41
N ILE A 15 -2.65 13.17 -1.83
CA ILE A 15 -3.72 12.23 -2.21
C ILE A 15 -4.18 12.56 -3.63
N ASP A 16 -3.94 11.65 -4.55
CA ASP A 16 -4.44 11.75 -5.93
C ASP A 16 -5.88 11.20 -5.98
N PRO A 17 -6.91 12.05 -6.14
CA PRO A 17 -8.30 11.61 -6.16
C PRO A 17 -8.62 10.67 -7.32
N TYR A 18 -7.71 10.48 -8.27
CA TYR A 18 -7.89 9.61 -9.44
C TYR A 18 -7.34 8.19 -9.24
N LYS A 19 -6.36 8.04 -8.35
CA LYS A 19 -5.62 6.79 -8.18
C LYS A 19 -5.70 6.25 -6.76
N ASP A 20 -5.98 7.11 -5.78
CA ASP A 20 -5.88 6.76 -4.38
C ASP A 20 -7.18 6.15 -3.86
N THR A 21 -7.09 4.93 -3.38
CA THR A 21 -8.22 4.25 -2.74
C THR A 21 -8.65 4.94 -1.44
N SER A 22 -7.73 5.61 -0.73
CA SER A 22 -8.03 6.35 0.50
C SER A 22 -9.03 7.48 0.23
N TYR A 23 -8.93 8.15 -0.93
CA TYR A 23 -9.91 9.13 -1.36
C TYR A 23 -11.33 8.54 -1.46
N LEU A 24 -11.47 7.36 -2.07
CA LEU A 24 -12.78 6.69 -2.22
C LEU A 24 -13.34 6.26 -0.86
N LEU A 25 -12.49 5.77 0.03
CA LEU A 25 -12.88 5.39 1.39
C LEU A 25 -13.35 6.60 2.19
N MET A 26 -12.64 7.74 2.10
CA MET A 26 -13.05 8.99 2.76
C MET A 26 -14.40 9.49 2.22
N LEU A 27 -14.58 9.47 0.89
CA LEU A 27 -15.81 9.92 0.26
C LEU A 27 -16.99 9.05 0.71
N GLU A 28 -16.82 7.74 0.75
CA GLU A 28 -17.86 6.81 1.20
C GLU A 28 -18.15 6.98 2.70
N ALA A 29 -17.13 7.15 3.54
CA ALA A 29 -17.30 7.42 4.96
C ALA A 29 -18.07 8.73 5.19
N GLN A 30 -17.75 9.79 4.44
CA GLN A 30 -18.46 11.07 4.51
C GLN A 30 -19.93 10.93 4.08
N LYS A 31 -20.23 10.21 3.01
CA LYS A 31 -21.60 9.89 2.56
C LYS A 31 -22.41 9.17 3.63
N ARG A 32 -21.76 8.36 4.44
CA ARG A 32 -22.36 7.66 5.59
C ARG A 32 -22.46 8.54 6.85
N GLY A 33 -22.16 9.83 6.73
CA GLY A 33 -22.31 10.81 7.82
C GLY A 33 -21.16 10.82 8.83
N LEU A 34 -20.00 10.24 8.49
CA LEU A 34 -18.81 10.36 9.33
C LEU A 34 -18.09 11.68 9.02
N LYS A 35 -17.61 12.34 10.06
CA LYS A 35 -16.66 13.44 9.94
C LYS A 35 -15.29 12.87 9.60
N ILE A 36 -14.63 13.39 8.58
CA ILE A 36 -13.34 12.90 8.13
C ILE A 36 -12.22 13.72 8.79
N LEU A 37 -11.31 13.01 9.44
CA LEU A 37 -10.07 13.56 9.96
C LEU A 37 -8.89 12.88 9.26
N ILE A 38 -7.84 13.64 9.03
CA ILE A 38 -6.56 13.16 8.50
C ILE A 38 -5.43 13.56 9.44
N CYS A 39 -4.55 12.63 9.76
CA CYS A 39 -3.30 12.92 10.44
C CYS A 39 -2.12 12.20 9.79
N ASP A 40 -0.91 12.68 10.05
CA ASP A 40 0.33 12.01 9.68
C ASP A 40 0.66 10.92 10.71
N HIS A 41 1.13 9.75 10.26
CA HIS A 41 1.55 8.69 11.17
C HIS A 41 2.68 9.12 12.11
N ARG A 42 3.53 10.08 11.69
CA ARG A 42 4.60 10.66 12.51
C ARG A 42 4.09 11.61 13.60
N SER A 43 2.83 12.04 13.52
CA SER A 43 2.20 12.85 14.55
C SER A 43 1.59 12.04 15.68
N ILE A 44 1.62 10.70 15.59
CA ILE A 44 1.06 9.82 16.60
C ILE A 44 2.07 9.69 17.74
N GLN A 45 1.59 9.92 18.95
CA GLN A 45 2.36 9.76 20.17
C GLN A 45 1.53 9.02 21.22
N TYR A 46 2.20 8.51 22.24
CA TYR A 46 1.55 7.83 23.35
C TYR A 46 2.11 8.29 24.68
N THR A 47 1.27 8.20 25.69
CA THR A 47 1.67 8.38 27.09
C THR A 47 1.77 7.00 27.75
N TYR A 48 2.91 6.69 28.32
CA TYR A 48 3.14 5.44 29.03
C TYR A 48 2.96 5.63 30.55
N ASP A 49 2.03 4.88 31.11
CA ASP A 49 1.84 4.80 32.55
C ASP A 49 2.84 3.80 33.15
N LYS A 50 3.83 4.32 33.89
CA LYS A 50 4.89 3.50 34.50
C LYS A 50 4.39 2.61 35.63
N GLU A 51 3.35 3.03 36.35
CA GLU A 51 2.77 2.28 37.47
C GLU A 51 1.90 1.14 36.94
N ALA A 52 1.02 1.44 36.00
CA ALA A 52 0.18 0.44 35.35
C ALA A 52 0.94 -0.39 34.30
N LYS A 53 2.14 -0.01 33.93
CA LYS A 53 3.00 -0.64 32.89
C LYS A 53 2.27 -0.82 31.54
N LYS A 54 1.49 0.16 31.15
CA LYS A 54 0.73 0.13 29.90
C LYS A 54 0.73 1.50 29.20
N ILE A 55 0.42 1.47 27.92
CA ILE A 55 0.09 2.68 27.16
C ILE A 55 -1.25 3.20 27.67
N ASN A 56 -1.30 4.48 28.04
CA ASN A 56 -2.48 5.09 28.65
C ASN A 56 -3.30 5.87 27.63
N ILE A 57 -2.64 6.69 26.81
CA ILE A 57 -3.29 7.51 25.78
C ILE A 57 -2.49 7.38 24.50
N VAL A 58 -3.20 7.21 23.39
CA VAL A 58 -2.65 7.32 22.03
C VAL A 58 -3.34 8.49 21.34
N GLU A 59 -2.56 9.49 20.96
CA GLU A 59 -3.08 10.71 20.36
C GLU A 59 -2.30 11.15 19.14
N SER A 60 -2.96 11.93 18.25
CA SER A 60 -2.29 12.66 17.20
C SER A 60 -2.12 14.11 17.64
N THR A 61 -0.90 14.62 17.57
CA THR A 61 -0.59 16.03 17.89
C THR A 61 -1.34 16.99 16.98
N LYS A 62 -1.67 16.57 15.74
CA LYS A 62 -2.45 17.35 14.79
C LYS A 62 -3.34 16.45 13.94
N ALA A 63 -4.65 16.64 14.02
CA ALA A 63 -5.62 16.02 13.13
C ALA A 63 -6.37 17.10 12.34
N ASN A 64 -6.35 17.00 11.02
CA ASN A 64 -7.00 17.95 10.12
C ASN A 64 -8.41 17.49 9.79
N VAL A 65 -9.41 18.36 9.97
CA VAL A 65 -10.78 18.11 9.49
C VAL A 65 -10.82 18.40 8.00
N VAL A 66 -11.30 17.46 7.21
CA VAL A 66 -11.39 17.60 5.76
C VAL A 66 -12.80 17.36 5.25
N GLU A 67 -13.14 18.02 4.16
CA GLU A 67 -14.31 17.77 3.34
C GLU A 67 -13.85 17.15 2.02
N VAL A 68 -14.47 16.04 1.65
CA VAL A 68 -14.13 15.30 0.42
C VAL A 68 -15.15 15.63 -0.65
N LEU A 69 -14.70 16.19 -1.76
CA LEU A 69 -15.58 16.53 -2.89
C LEU A 69 -15.71 15.35 -3.85
N GLU A 70 -16.92 15.13 -4.36
CA GLU A 70 -17.15 14.13 -5.41
C GLU A 70 -16.45 14.51 -6.71
N ARG A 71 -15.91 13.50 -7.37
CA ARG A 71 -15.36 13.61 -8.72
C ARG A 71 -16.50 13.72 -9.72
N LYS A 72 -16.42 14.68 -10.65
CA LYS A 72 -17.29 14.70 -11.82
C LYS A 72 -16.71 13.81 -12.90
N PHE A 73 -17.45 12.79 -13.31
CA PHE A 73 -17.07 11.91 -14.41
C PHE A 73 -17.18 12.69 -15.74
N VAL A 74 -16.08 12.87 -16.46
CA VAL A 74 -16.10 13.38 -17.83
C VAL A 74 -16.27 12.19 -18.76
N LYS A 75 -17.38 12.15 -19.49
CA LYS A 75 -17.94 10.98 -20.18
C LYS A 75 -17.09 10.42 -21.34
N ASP A 76 -16.04 11.11 -21.78
CA ASP A 76 -15.42 10.83 -23.08
C ASP A 76 -14.06 10.12 -23.04
N SER A 77 -13.67 9.53 -21.92
CA SER A 77 -12.42 8.80 -21.90
C SER A 77 -12.41 7.63 -20.93
N VAL A 78 -12.93 6.50 -21.39
CA VAL A 78 -13.02 5.32 -20.52
C VAL A 78 -11.65 4.74 -20.16
N PHE A 79 -10.56 4.98 -20.92
CA PHE A 79 -9.24 4.42 -20.58
C PHE A 79 -8.02 5.16 -21.16
N ALA A 80 -8.14 6.10 -22.07
CA ALA A 80 -6.97 6.56 -22.82
C ALA A 80 -6.45 7.95 -22.49
N ASN A 81 -7.07 8.75 -21.70
CA ASN A 81 -6.63 10.06 -21.20
C ASN A 81 -7.68 10.62 -20.24
N SER A 82 -7.97 9.90 -19.16
CA SER A 82 -8.91 10.37 -18.14
C SER A 82 -8.34 11.59 -17.42
N ARG A 83 -8.47 12.76 -18.03
CA ARG A 83 -8.41 14.02 -17.31
C ARG A 83 -9.71 14.16 -16.56
N TRP A 84 -9.69 13.79 -15.31
CA TRP A 84 -10.75 14.18 -14.41
C TRP A 84 -10.69 15.70 -14.24
N ALA A 85 -11.84 16.36 -14.24
CA ALA A 85 -11.87 17.80 -14.10
C ALA A 85 -11.13 18.22 -12.82
N ASP A 86 -10.35 19.30 -12.91
CA ASP A 86 -9.43 19.81 -11.90
C ASP A 86 -10.13 20.26 -10.58
N GLU A 87 -11.46 20.29 -10.58
CA GLU A 87 -12.31 20.72 -9.46
C GLU A 87 -12.53 19.64 -8.38
N SER A 88 -12.03 18.43 -8.59
CA SER A 88 -12.27 17.28 -7.71
C SER A 88 -11.11 16.97 -6.77
N ARG A 89 -10.26 17.93 -6.48
CA ARG A 89 -9.24 17.83 -5.45
C ARG A 89 -9.94 17.73 -4.09
N ILE A 90 -9.37 16.97 -3.17
CA ILE A 90 -9.70 17.18 -1.76
C ILE A 90 -9.49 18.67 -1.53
N LYS A 91 -10.57 19.44 -1.48
CA LYS A 91 -10.47 20.81 -0.96
C LYS A 91 -10.17 20.66 0.51
N VAL A 92 -8.90 20.59 0.78
CA VAL A 92 -8.44 21.05 2.07
C VAL A 92 -8.78 22.53 2.03
N LYS A 93 -9.79 22.96 2.81
CA LYS A 93 -10.18 24.36 2.93
C LYS A 93 -8.93 25.20 3.11
N SER A 94 -8.88 26.41 2.58
CA SER A 94 -7.70 27.28 2.62
C SER A 94 -7.09 27.34 4.02
N LYS A 95 -5.81 27.66 4.16
CA LYS A 95 -5.09 27.70 5.46
C LYS A 95 -5.81 28.46 6.58
N SER A 96 -6.74 29.35 6.24
CA SER A 96 -7.60 30.09 7.16
C SER A 96 -8.87 29.36 7.63
N GLU A 97 -9.20 28.19 7.05
CA GLU A 97 -10.43 27.44 7.32
C GLU A 97 -10.17 26.01 7.82
N TYR A 98 -8.91 25.64 8.10
CA TYR A 98 -8.59 24.35 8.71
C TYR A 98 -9.01 24.36 10.17
N PHE A 99 -9.95 23.51 10.54
CA PHE A 99 -10.05 23.07 11.90
C PHE A 99 -8.96 22.02 12.14
N ILE A 100 -7.86 22.43 12.75
CA ILE A 100 -6.87 21.54 13.32
C ILE A 100 -7.36 21.19 14.71
N ILE A 101 -7.47 19.92 15.01
CA ILE A 101 -7.67 19.43 16.35
C ILE A 101 -6.28 19.08 16.88
N GLU A 102 -5.83 19.82 17.87
CA GLU A 102 -4.58 19.52 18.59
C GLU A 102 -4.85 18.42 19.62
N ASN A 103 -3.91 17.48 19.75
CA ASN A 103 -3.97 16.35 20.69
C ASN A 103 -5.29 15.56 20.59
N PHE A 104 -5.61 15.12 19.36
CA PHE A 104 -6.78 14.28 19.13
C PHE A 104 -6.54 12.86 19.67
N ASN A 105 -7.31 12.46 20.69
CA ASN A 105 -7.27 11.09 21.19
C ASN A 105 -7.83 10.13 20.12
N LEU A 106 -7.04 9.13 19.74
CA LEU A 106 -7.40 8.20 18.67
C LEU A 106 -8.62 7.33 19.01
N THR A 107 -8.86 7.06 20.30
CA THR A 107 -10.03 6.28 20.74
C THR A 107 -11.36 7.06 20.63
N ASP A 108 -11.31 8.37 20.39
CA ASP A 108 -12.51 9.17 20.08
C ASP A 108 -13.00 8.95 18.62
N ALA A 109 -12.21 8.29 17.79
CA ALA A 109 -12.64 7.90 16.46
C ALA A 109 -13.61 6.71 16.52
N SER A 110 -14.57 6.67 15.59
CA SER A 110 -15.44 5.49 15.40
C SER A 110 -14.72 4.41 14.57
N VAL A 111 -13.80 4.83 13.71
CA VAL A 111 -12.97 3.97 12.89
C VAL A 111 -11.68 4.69 12.52
N ILE A 112 -10.58 3.95 12.53
CA ILE A 112 -9.26 4.42 12.10
C ILE A 112 -8.84 3.65 10.86
N PHE A 113 -8.39 4.35 9.82
CA PHE A 113 -7.81 3.76 8.62
C PHE A 113 -6.31 4.03 8.59
N MET A 114 -5.50 2.98 8.83
CA MET A 114 -4.05 3.07 8.63
C MET A 114 -3.73 2.90 7.15
N ARG A 115 -3.47 4.02 6.50
CA ARG A 115 -3.34 4.12 5.03
C ARG A 115 -2.06 4.83 4.59
N SER A 116 -1.07 4.95 5.49
CA SER A 116 0.25 5.45 5.10
C SER A 116 0.89 4.51 4.10
N ASP A 117 1.42 5.09 3.02
CA ASP A 117 2.18 4.35 2.02
C ASP A 117 3.61 4.09 2.54
N PRO A 118 4.31 3.07 2.02
CA PRO A 118 5.74 2.88 2.27
C PRO A 118 6.58 4.14 1.98
N PRO A 119 7.77 4.30 2.59
CA PRO A 119 8.56 3.23 3.20
C PRO A 119 8.04 2.78 4.57
N VAL A 120 8.18 1.48 4.85
CA VAL A 120 7.93 0.92 6.18
C VAL A 120 9.19 1.15 7.02
N ASP A 121 9.26 2.34 7.60
CA ASP A 121 10.34 2.78 8.47
C ASP A 121 9.97 2.65 9.97
N ASN A 122 10.85 3.10 10.84
CA ASN A 122 10.61 3.04 12.27
C ASN A 122 9.39 3.87 12.71
N ASN A 123 9.17 5.05 12.11
CA ASN A 123 8.00 5.88 12.44
C ASN A 123 6.70 5.19 12.07
N TYR A 124 6.67 4.51 10.91
CA TYR A 124 5.53 3.71 10.49
C TYR A 124 5.25 2.57 11.48
N LEU A 125 6.29 1.83 11.88
CA LEU A 125 6.17 0.71 12.82
C LEU A 125 5.79 1.17 14.23
N GLU A 126 6.30 2.31 14.69
CA GLU A 126 5.91 2.93 15.96
C GLU A 126 4.43 3.33 15.94
N ALA A 127 3.95 3.97 14.87
CA ALA A 127 2.53 4.27 14.71
C ALA A 127 1.67 3.00 14.74
N CYS A 128 2.07 1.93 14.04
CA CYS A 128 1.37 0.66 14.09
C CYS A 128 1.37 0.04 15.50
N SER A 129 2.48 0.16 16.25
CA SER A 129 2.56 -0.31 17.62
C SER A 129 1.64 0.47 18.57
N CYS A 130 1.52 1.79 18.37
CA CYS A 130 0.55 2.61 19.09
C CYS A 130 -0.88 2.16 18.80
N LEU A 131 -1.21 1.93 17.52
CA LEU A 131 -2.52 1.43 17.10
C LEU A 131 -2.83 0.04 17.66
N GLU A 132 -1.82 -0.84 17.73
CA GLU A 132 -1.96 -2.18 18.32
C GLU A 132 -2.41 -2.11 19.78
N SER A 133 -1.95 -1.10 20.54
CA SER A 133 -2.31 -0.94 21.94
C SER A 133 -3.77 -0.56 22.19
N ILE A 134 -4.46 -0.02 21.18
CA ILE A 134 -5.85 0.44 21.27
C ILE A 134 -6.81 -0.34 20.35
N LYS A 135 -6.36 -1.41 19.73
CA LYS A 135 -7.16 -2.17 18.74
C LYS A 135 -8.44 -2.77 19.29
N ASP A 136 -8.50 -3.01 20.60
CA ASP A 136 -9.68 -3.55 21.28
C ASP A 136 -10.67 -2.42 21.70
N GLU A 137 -10.26 -1.14 21.60
CA GLU A 137 -11.07 0.01 21.97
C GLU A 137 -11.73 0.68 20.76
N VAL A 138 -11.09 0.60 19.58
CA VAL A 138 -11.55 1.26 18.35
C VAL A 138 -11.33 0.36 17.14
N LEU A 139 -12.27 0.39 16.20
CA LEU A 139 -12.12 -0.35 14.94
C LEU A 139 -10.97 0.22 14.11
N ILE A 140 -9.97 -0.60 13.79
CA ILE A 140 -8.81 -0.21 13.00
C ILE A 140 -8.70 -1.03 11.71
N VAL A 141 -8.59 -0.35 10.60
CA VAL A 141 -8.40 -0.90 9.24
C VAL A 141 -7.13 -0.25 8.62
N ASN A 142 -6.11 -0.95 8.24
CA ASN A 142 -5.85 -2.38 8.32
C ASN A 142 -5.50 -2.79 9.77
N ASN A 143 -5.58 -4.11 10.04
CA ASN A 143 -5.20 -4.65 11.34
C ASN A 143 -3.73 -4.33 11.67
N PRO A 144 -3.42 -3.63 12.79
CA PRO A 144 -2.06 -3.20 13.12
C PRO A 144 -1.12 -4.38 13.40
N THR A 145 -1.60 -5.46 14.01
CA THR A 145 -0.83 -6.71 14.19
C THR A 145 -0.35 -7.25 12.83
N ALA A 146 -1.24 -7.23 11.84
CA ALA A 146 -0.89 -7.68 10.49
C ALA A 146 0.13 -6.75 9.82
N LEU A 147 -0.04 -5.43 9.96
CA LEU A 147 0.90 -4.45 9.39
C LEU A 147 2.31 -4.56 9.97
N ILE A 148 2.43 -4.90 11.27
CA ILE A 148 3.73 -5.09 11.94
C ILE A 148 4.39 -6.41 11.47
N ASN A 149 3.62 -7.49 11.38
CA ASN A 149 4.17 -8.83 11.23
C ASN A 149 4.25 -9.33 9.77
N PHE A 150 3.51 -8.73 8.84
CA PHE A 150 3.41 -9.22 7.47
C PHE A 150 3.86 -8.16 6.45
N ASN A 151 5.09 -8.31 5.97
CA ASN A 151 5.52 -7.59 4.78
C ASN A 151 4.81 -8.19 3.54
N GLU A 152 4.30 -7.34 2.63
CA GLU A 152 3.51 -7.74 1.46
C GLU A 152 4.26 -8.63 0.45
N LYS A 153 5.60 -8.61 0.47
CA LYS A 153 6.42 -9.51 -0.36
C LYS A 153 6.72 -10.81 0.37
N LEU A 154 7.07 -10.74 1.67
CA LEU A 154 7.44 -11.92 2.45
C LEU A 154 6.24 -12.82 2.75
N CYS A 155 5.03 -12.27 2.92
CA CYS A 155 3.84 -13.09 3.17
C CYS A 155 3.56 -14.08 2.03
N THR A 156 4.01 -13.79 0.80
CA THR A 156 3.87 -14.69 -0.35
C THR A 156 4.61 -16.03 -0.17
N LEU A 157 5.65 -16.07 0.67
CA LEU A 157 6.41 -17.29 0.96
C LEU A 157 5.60 -18.39 1.64
N ASN A 158 4.45 -18.03 2.24
CA ASN A 158 3.51 -19.02 2.77
C ASN A 158 2.85 -19.86 1.65
N PHE A 159 3.02 -19.48 0.39
CA PHE A 159 2.35 -20.06 -0.77
C PHE A 159 3.34 -20.52 -1.86
N PRO A 160 4.32 -21.37 -1.55
CA PRO A 160 5.42 -21.70 -2.48
C PRO A 160 4.96 -22.36 -3.78
N LYS A 161 3.74 -22.91 -3.82
CA LYS A 161 3.17 -23.56 -5.01
C LYS A 161 2.59 -22.60 -6.05
N ILE A 162 2.36 -21.34 -5.66
CA ILE A 162 1.72 -20.33 -6.53
C ILE A 162 2.58 -19.07 -6.75
N ILE A 163 3.81 -19.09 -6.28
CA ILE A 163 4.79 -18.03 -6.51
C ILE A 163 5.97 -18.55 -7.33
N PRO A 164 6.69 -17.69 -8.06
CA PRO A 164 7.93 -18.09 -8.69
C PRO A 164 8.98 -18.47 -7.64
N ARG A 165 9.98 -19.25 -8.04
CA ARG A 165 11.10 -19.60 -7.16
C ARG A 165 11.73 -18.35 -6.58
N THR A 166 11.87 -18.31 -5.26
CA THR A 166 12.15 -17.08 -4.50
C THR A 166 13.27 -17.31 -3.48
N PHE A 167 14.17 -16.34 -3.38
CA PHE A 167 15.21 -16.26 -2.35
C PHE A 167 15.12 -14.92 -1.63
N ILE A 168 15.57 -14.90 -0.38
CA ILE A 168 15.74 -13.68 0.41
C ILE A 168 17.21 -13.54 0.73
N LEU A 169 17.76 -12.39 0.46
CA LEU A 169 19.15 -12.07 0.76
C LEU A 169 19.22 -10.77 1.57
N ASP A 170 20.06 -10.81 2.60
CA ASP A 170 20.42 -9.63 3.40
C ASP A 170 21.70 -9.04 2.83
N ASN A 171 21.68 -7.77 2.42
CA ASN A 171 22.83 -7.04 1.88
C ASN A 171 23.63 -7.83 0.83
N PRO A 172 22.96 -8.37 -0.21
CA PRO A 172 23.63 -9.23 -1.18
C PRO A 172 24.67 -8.45 -1.99
N ASN A 173 25.78 -9.09 -2.28
CA ASN A 173 26.71 -8.60 -3.27
C ASN A 173 26.36 -9.10 -4.69
N LYS A 174 26.94 -8.46 -5.70
CA LYS A 174 26.69 -8.78 -7.13
C LYS A 174 27.01 -10.25 -7.46
N SER A 175 28.04 -10.82 -6.84
CA SER A 175 28.47 -12.21 -7.09
C SER A 175 27.44 -13.22 -6.59
N GLU A 176 26.81 -12.97 -5.44
CA GLU A 176 25.74 -13.82 -4.90
C GLU A 176 24.52 -13.81 -5.83
N ILE A 177 24.13 -12.64 -6.33
CA ILE A 177 23.01 -12.53 -7.28
C ILE A 177 23.35 -13.22 -8.60
N ALA A 178 24.60 -13.09 -9.11
CA ALA A 178 25.04 -13.78 -10.31
C ALA A 178 24.92 -15.29 -10.18
N LYS A 179 25.40 -15.81 -9.06
CA LYS A 179 25.33 -17.24 -8.77
C LYS A 179 23.90 -17.75 -8.79
N LEU A 180 22.98 -17.03 -8.14
CA LEU A 180 21.57 -17.39 -8.17
C LEU A 180 20.96 -17.28 -9.56
N ALA A 181 21.30 -16.25 -10.32
CA ALA A 181 20.75 -16.06 -11.66
C ALA A 181 21.11 -17.20 -12.62
N THR A 182 22.26 -17.89 -12.42
CA THR A 182 22.62 -19.06 -13.24
C THR A 182 21.67 -20.26 -13.05
N GLU A 183 20.88 -20.26 -11.98
CA GLU A 183 19.89 -21.30 -11.72
C GLU A 183 18.59 -21.11 -12.52
N PHE A 184 18.44 -19.99 -13.23
CA PHE A 184 17.21 -19.59 -13.92
C PHE A 184 17.46 -19.30 -15.41
N ASN A 185 16.63 -19.83 -16.29
CA ASN A 185 16.77 -19.67 -17.73
C ASN A 185 16.52 -18.22 -18.21
N ASN A 186 15.72 -17.46 -17.47
CA ASN A 186 15.30 -16.10 -17.88
C ASN A 186 15.92 -15.00 -16.99
N GLY A 187 16.88 -15.35 -16.13
CA GLY A 187 17.41 -14.45 -15.12
C GLY A 187 16.48 -14.21 -13.95
N VAL A 188 16.76 -13.19 -13.19
CA VAL A 188 16.05 -12.88 -11.93
C VAL A 188 15.54 -11.45 -11.88
N VAL A 189 14.50 -11.24 -11.07
CA VAL A 189 14.05 -9.92 -10.61
C VAL A 189 14.48 -9.72 -9.17
N ILE A 190 15.05 -8.57 -8.90
CA ILE A 190 15.59 -8.14 -7.61
C ILE A 190 14.69 -7.03 -7.10
N LYS A 191 14.13 -7.19 -5.90
CA LYS A 191 13.14 -6.26 -5.35
C LYS A 191 13.51 -5.91 -3.91
N PRO A 192 13.70 -4.63 -3.55
CA PRO A 192 13.84 -4.22 -2.16
C PRO A 192 12.57 -4.57 -1.36
N LEU A 193 12.75 -5.01 -0.10
CA LEU A 193 11.59 -5.39 0.73
C LEU A 193 10.80 -4.20 1.27
N ASN A 194 11.46 -3.07 1.49
CA ASN A 194 10.90 -1.88 2.14
C ASN A 194 10.27 -0.85 1.18
N LEU A 195 10.38 -1.05 -0.15
CA LEU A 195 9.84 -0.15 -1.17
C LEU A 195 8.59 -0.74 -1.85
N CYS A 196 7.81 0.12 -2.49
CA CYS A 196 6.58 -0.26 -3.21
C CYS A 196 6.51 0.38 -4.61
N GLY A 197 5.39 0.18 -5.32
CA GLY A 197 5.11 0.88 -6.60
C GLY A 197 5.99 0.49 -7.77
N GLY A 198 6.93 -0.44 -7.62
CA GLY A 198 7.94 -0.81 -8.62
C GLY A 198 9.27 -0.11 -8.42
N GLU A 199 9.41 0.71 -7.38
CA GLU A 199 10.64 1.41 -7.05
C GLU A 199 11.75 0.43 -6.66
N GLY A 200 12.96 0.67 -7.15
CA GLY A 200 14.14 -0.16 -6.87
C GLY A 200 14.10 -1.57 -7.46
N ILE A 201 13.06 -1.92 -8.25
CA ILE A 201 13.00 -3.23 -8.92
C ILE A 201 13.99 -3.25 -10.08
N GLN A 202 14.86 -4.25 -10.08
CA GLN A 202 15.88 -4.44 -11.11
C GLN A 202 15.76 -5.85 -11.70
N ARG A 203 16.15 -6.02 -12.96
CA ARG A 203 16.27 -7.32 -13.62
C ARG A 203 17.74 -7.60 -13.87
N TYR A 204 18.13 -8.82 -13.64
CA TYR A 204 19.44 -9.31 -14.01
C TYR A 204 19.29 -10.63 -14.80
N ASP A 205 19.83 -10.66 -16.01
CA ASP A 205 19.72 -11.79 -16.93
C ASP A 205 21.02 -12.61 -17.05
N GLY A 206 22.01 -12.30 -16.22
CA GLY A 206 23.26 -13.03 -16.17
C GLY A 206 24.38 -12.44 -17.04
N ILE A 207 24.14 -11.33 -17.77
CA ILE A 207 25.08 -10.81 -18.77
C ILE A 207 25.89 -9.62 -18.25
N ASP A 208 25.24 -8.62 -17.64
CA ASP A 208 25.92 -7.40 -17.20
C ASP A 208 25.49 -6.97 -15.81
N PHE A 209 26.47 -6.65 -14.96
CA PHE A 209 26.29 -6.14 -13.60
C PHE A 209 26.42 -4.62 -13.50
N THR A 210 26.76 -3.92 -14.59
CA THR A 210 27.17 -2.52 -14.53
C THR A 210 26.09 -1.64 -13.92
N ASP A 211 24.82 -1.92 -14.26
CA ASP A 211 23.68 -1.12 -13.85
C ASP A 211 23.00 -1.62 -12.56
N LEU A 212 23.48 -2.72 -11.98
CA LEU A 212 22.87 -3.26 -10.76
C LEU A 212 23.27 -2.41 -9.54
N LEU A 213 22.32 -1.64 -9.04
CA LEU A 213 22.46 -0.80 -7.85
C LEU A 213 21.90 -1.57 -6.64
N LEU A 214 22.80 -1.89 -5.70
CA LEU A 214 22.44 -2.51 -4.42
C LEU A 214 22.90 -1.57 -3.32
N ASP A 215 22.03 -1.35 -2.37
CA ASP A 215 22.30 -0.66 -1.12
C ASP A 215 22.25 -1.64 0.06
N ASP A 216 22.53 -1.18 1.27
CA ASP A 216 22.48 -1.98 2.49
C ASP A 216 21.04 -2.31 2.88
N ASN A 217 20.40 -3.16 2.08
CA ASN A 217 19.00 -3.53 2.24
C ASN A 217 18.81 -5.05 2.12
N ARG A 218 17.63 -5.48 2.55
CA ARG A 218 17.14 -6.84 2.33
C ARG A 218 16.37 -6.91 1.01
N TYR A 219 16.66 -7.92 0.21
CA TYR A 219 16.07 -8.12 -1.10
C TYR A 219 15.35 -9.45 -1.23
N ILE A 220 14.27 -9.44 -1.99
CA ILE A 220 13.67 -10.64 -2.53
C ILE A 220 14.14 -10.83 -3.97
N ILE A 221 14.71 -12.00 -4.26
CA ILE A 221 15.21 -12.39 -5.58
C ILE A 221 14.29 -13.46 -6.12
N GLN A 222 13.70 -13.22 -7.27
CA GLN A 222 12.73 -14.13 -7.87
C GLN A 222 13.08 -14.44 -9.31
N GLU A 223 12.73 -15.65 -9.76
CA GLU A 223 12.76 -15.98 -11.18
C GLU A 223 12.00 -14.94 -12.01
N PHE A 224 12.60 -14.48 -13.11
CA PHE A 224 11.93 -13.56 -14.01
C PHE A 224 10.90 -14.31 -14.87
N ILE A 225 9.65 -13.89 -14.74
CA ILE A 225 8.54 -14.42 -15.54
C ILE A 225 8.42 -13.59 -16.81
N LYS A 226 8.82 -14.13 -17.96
CA LYS A 226 8.85 -13.40 -19.23
C LYS A 226 7.47 -13.02 -19.75
N GLU A 227 6.43 -13.73 -19.33
CA GLU A 227 5.02 -13.46 -19.65
C GLU A 227 4.55 -12.09 -19.11
N VAL A 228 5.33 -11.43 -18.27
CA VAL A 228 5.09 -10.04 -17.86
C VAL A 228 5.04 -9.06 -19.05
N SER A 229 5.62 -9.44 -20.21
CA SER A 229 5.47 -8.69 -21.46
C SER A 229 4.02 -8.56 -21.93
N GLU A 230 3.16 -9.51 -21.55
CA GLU A 230 1.72 -9.48 -21.82
C GLU A 230 0.96 -8.68 -20.76
N GLY A 231 1.61 -8.33 -19.66
CA GLY A 231 1.10 -7.60 -18.53
C GLY A 231 1.07 -8.38 -17.22
N ASP A 232 0.78 -7.70 -16.13
CA ASP A 232 0.47 -8.30 -14.85
C ASP A 232 -1.01 -8.12 -14.49
N LYS A 233 -1.64 -9.16 -13.96
CA LYS A 233 -3.03 -9.11 -13.54
C LYS A 233 -3.14 -8.73 -12.07
N ARG A 234 -3.84 -7.63 -11.79
CA ARG A 234 -4.19 -7.23 -10.43
C ARG A 234 -5.63 -7.64 -10.12
N ILE A 235 -5.79 -8.47 -9.11
CA ILE A 235 -7.09 -8.93 -8.63
C ILE A 235 -7.40 -8.23 -7.31
N ILE A 236 -8.62 -7.69 -7.21
CA ILE A 236 -9.14 -7.11 -5.97
C ILE A 236 -9.92 -8.19 -5.23
N ILE A 237 -9.53 -8.45 -4.00
CA ILE A 237 -10.16 -9.45 -3.12
C ILE A 237 -10.76 -8.73 -1.93
N LEU A 238 -12.00 -9.08 -1.57
CA LEU A 238 -12.67 -8.60 -0.38
C LEU A 238 -13.20 -9.79 0.41
N ASN A 239 -12.84 -9.91 1.67
CA ASN A 239 -13.20 -11.04 2.54
C ASN A 239 -12.90 -12.41 1.91
N GLY A 240 -11.74 -12.51 1.24
CA GLY A 240 -11.30 -13.73 0.56
C GLY A 240 -12.00 -14.02 -0.78
N GLU A 241 -12.92 -13.15 -1.25
CA GLU A 241 -13.61 -13.33 -2.52
C GLU A 241 -13.11 -12.34 -3.59
N PRO A 242 -12.81 -12.79 -4.81
CA PRO A 242 -12.37 -11.89 -5.88
C PRO A 242 -13.53 -11.06 -6.42
N LEU A 243 -13.39 -9.73 -6.36
CA LEU A 243 -14.39 -8.77 -6.86
C LEU A 243 -14.20 -8.40 -8.33
N GLY A 244 -12.96 -8.39 -8.80
CA GLY A 244 -12.65 -7.98 -10.16
C GLY A 244 -11.15 -8.01 -10.41
N ALA A 245 -10.80 -7.88 -11.69
CA ALA A 245 -9.41 -7.89 -12.12
C ALA A 245 -9.15 -6.82 -13.18
N ILE A 246 -7.89 -6.35 -13.21
CA ILE A 246 -7.37 -5.44 -14.22
C ILE A 246 -6.00 -5.94 -14.66
N LEU A 247 -5.76 -5.99 -15.97
CA LEU A 247 -4.44 -6.26 -16.51
C LEU A 247 -3.68 -4.94 -16.64
N ARG A 248 -2.49 -4.89 -16.07
CA ARG A 248 -1.60 -3.74 -16.18
C ARG A 248 -0.54 -4.04 -17.21
N ILE A 249 -0.43 -3.18 -18.22
CA ILE A 249 0.55 -3.32 -19.31
C ILE A 249 1.70 -2.37 -19.04
N ALA A 250 2.92 -2.87 -19.07
CA ALA A 250 4.11 -2.04 -18.89
C ALA A 250 4.24 -1.01 -20.00
N LYS A 251 4.90 0.12 -19.68
CA LYS A 251 5.33 1.08 -20.69
C LYS A 251 6.33 0.40 -21.64
N GLU A 252 6.36 0.81 -22.90
CA GLU A 252 7.34 0.34 -23.88
C GLU A 252 8.78 0.47 -23.36
N GLY A 253 9.56 -0.59 -23.52
CA GLY A 253 10.93 -0.68 -22.99
C GLY A 253 11.03 -1.00 -21.49
N SER A 254 9.92 -1.22 -20.79
CA SER A 254 9.90 -1.58 -19.38
C SER A 254 9.23 -2.93 -19.16
N PHE A 255 9.58 -3.61 -18.06
CA PHE A 255 8.88 -4.79 -17.56
C PHE A 255 8.05 -4.50 -16.29
N ILE A 256 8.08 -3.25 -15.81
CA ILE A 256 7.36 -2.83 -14.60
C ILE A 256 5.98 -2.35 -15.01
N CYS A 257 4.94 -3.09 -14.62
CA CYS A 257 3.55 -2.82 -14.98
C CYS A 257 2.82 -1.87 -14.02
N ASN A 258 3.46 -1.43 -12.94
CA ASN A 258 2.86 -0.54 -11.96
C ASN A 258 2.43 0.79 -12.59
N PHE A 259 1.28 1.33 -12.15
CA PHE A 259 0.78 2.62 -12.66
C PHE A 259 1.71 3.79 -12.35
N HIS A 260 2.39 3.77 -11.19
CA HIS A 260 3.42 4.76 -10.85
C HIS A 260 4.59 4.77 -11.86
N SER A 261 4.91 3.62 -12.42
CA SER A 261 5.97 3.46 -13.43
C SER A 261 5.47 3.66 -14.86
N GLY A 262 4.25 4.18 -15.04
CA GLY A 262 3.67 4.48 -16.34
C GLY A 262 2.90 3.32 -16.99
N GLY A 263 2.62 2.26 -16.24
CA GLY A 263 1.76 1.16 -16.70
C GLY A 263 0.35 1.64 -17.04
N THR A 264 -0.28 0.99 -18.02
CA THR A 264 -1.64 1.30 -18.49
C THR A 264 -2.62 0.18 -18.19
N PRO A 265 -3.87 0.50 -17.84
CA PRO A 265 -4.87 -0.51 -17.55
C PRO A 265 -5.50 -1.09 -18.83
N ARG A 266 -5.77 -2.40 -18.80
CA ARG A 266 -6.58 -3.11 -19.79
C ARG A 266 -7.65 -3.92 -19.07
N ALA A 267 -8.85 -3.98 -19.63
CA ALA A 267 -9.91 -4.84 -19.11
C ALA A 267 -9.50 -6.32 -19.19
N THR A 268 -9.83 -7.09 -18.16
CA THR A 268 -9.59 -8.53 -18.10
C THR A 268 -10.67 -9.20 -17.24
N THR A 269 -10.74 -10.52 -17.30
CA THR A 269 -11.63 -11.34 -16.47
C THR A 269 -10.83 -12.21 -15.51
N ILE A 270 -11.50 -12.70 -14.49
CA ILE A 270 -10.94 -13.66 -13.55
C ILE A 270 -11.01 -15.05 -14.20
N SER A 271 -9.85 -15.68 -14.40
CA SER A 271 -9.74 -17.04 -14.91
C SER A 271 -9.89 -18.08 -13.80
N GLU A 272 -10.00 -19.37 -14.16
CA GLU A 272 -10.02 -20.45 -13.18
C GLU A 272 -8.72 -20.52 -12.37
N GLN A 273 -7.57 -20.21 -12.99
CA GLN A 273 -6.29 -20.13 -12.33
C GLN A 273 -6.26 -18.96 -11.31
N ASP A 274 -6.79 -17.80 -11.66
CA ASP A 274 -6.89 -16.68 -10.74
C ASP A 274 -7.79 -17.04 -9.55
N ALA A 275 -8.92 -17.69 -9.81
CA ALA A 275 -9.83 -18.14 -8.75
C ALA A 275 -9.19 -19.20 -7.85
N TYR A 276 -8.37 -20.08 -8.39
CA TYR A 276 -7.59 -21.04 -7.61
C TYR A 276 -6.60 -20.32 -6.69
N ILE A 277 -5.85 -19.35 -7.19
CA ILE A 277 -4.93 -18.53 -6.38
C ILE A 277 -5.70 -17.83 -5.25
N CYS A 278 -6.82 -17.17 -5.58
CA CYS A 278 -7.64 -16.48 -4.57
C CYS A 278 -8.12 -17.42 -3.46
N ARG A 279 -8.60 -18.62 -3.82
CA ARG A 279 -9.01 -19.63 -2.82
C ARG A 279 -7.83 -20.10 -1.97
N THR A 280 -6.65 -20.28 -2.56
CA THR A 280 -5.45 -20.76 -1.85
C THR A 280 -5.00 -19.78 -0.75
N ILE A 281 -5.17 -18.48 -0.98
CA ILE A 281 -4.74 -17.43 -0.04
C ILE A 281 -5.86 -16.95 0.89
N LYS A 282 -7.11 -17.40 0.68
CA LYS A 282 -8.29 -16.90 1.40
C LYS A 282 -8.14 -16.97 2.91
N ASP A 283 -7.82 -18.15 3.44
CA ASP A 283 -7.74 -18.40 4.90
C ASP A 283 -6.59 -17.63 5.57
N PHE A 284 -5.62 -17.16 4.78
CA PHE A 284 -4.55 -16.31 5.27
C PHE A 284 -4.96 -14.82 5.35
N LEU A 285 -5.93 -14.39 4.52
CA LEU A 285 -6.38 -13.02 4.41
C LEU A 285 -7.55 -12.69 5.34
N VAL A 286 -8.25 -13.69 5.86
CA VAL A 286 -9.42 -13.60 6.74
C VAL A 286 -9.07 -14.16 8.12
#